data_65181ff3f574bab6a06c37ed99df8f2b
#
_entry.id   65181ff3f574bab6a06c37ed99df8f2b
#
_cell.length_a   1.000
_cell.length_b   1.000
_cell.length_c   1.000
_cell.angle_alpha   90.00
_cell.angle_beta   90.00
_cell.angle_gamma   90.00
#
_symmetry.space_group_name_H-M   'P 1'
#
loop_
_entity.id
_entity.type
_entity.pdbx_description
1 polymer ?
#
loop_
_entity_poly.entity_id
_entity_poly.type
_entity_poly.pdbx_seq_one_letter_code
_entity_poly.pdbx_strand_id
1 'polypeptide(L)'
;MCIRDSWNAQHLVNELIAEGLPMVNIPQNTGGMGPGSKELEKLVYGGMLAHGGNPVLRYCAGNVSLLFDSNGNYRPNKKTSKENGRIDGIVATVMALGRYARPDETGDEDGFFASPATAGTSSR
;
A
#
# COMPACT_ATOMS: atom_id res chain seq x y z
N MET A 1 -5.51 7.20 2.04
CA MET A 1 -6.82 7.78 2.47
C MET A 1 -7.13 7.33 3.89
N CYS A 2 -7.59 8.23 4.74
CA CYS A 2 -7.93 7.89 6.12
C CYS A 2 -9.29 7.16 6.16
N ILE A 3 -9.44 6.17 7.07
CA ILE A 3 -10.71 5.42 7.21
C ILE A 3 -11.90 6.36 7.50
N ARG A 4 -11.66 7.49 8.17
CA ARG A 4 -12.69 8.50 8.43
C ARG A 4 -13.21 9.19 7.18
N ASP A 5 -12.40 9.23 6.13
CA ASP A 5 -12.73 9.91 4.88
C ASP A 5 -13.43 8.98 3.89
N SER A 6 -13.55 7.69 4.21
CA SER A 6 -14.19 6.71 3.33
C SER A 6 -15.66 7.05 3.04
N TRP A 7 -16.37 7.68 3.96
CA TRP A 7 -17.74 8.16 3.76
C TRP A 7 -17.81 9.28 2.71
N ASN A 8 -16.92 10.25 2.78
CA ASN A 8 -16.86 11.34 1.82
C ASN A 8 -16.22 10.93 0.49
N ALA A 9 -15.41 9.88 0.50
CA ALA A 9 -14.75 9.37 -0.68
C ALA A 9 -15.63 8.41 -1.51
N GLN A 10 -16.75 7.92 -0.97
CA GLN A 10 -17.60 6.96 -1.67
C GLN A 10 -18.13 7.52 -2.99
N HIS A 11 -18.51 8.79 -3.03
CA HIS A 11 -18.96 9.44 -4.25
C HIS A 11 -17.84 9.50 -5.30
N LEU A 12 -16.65 9.93 -4.91
CA LEU A 12 -15.47 9.94 -5.78
C LEU A 12 -15.12 8.53 -6.28
N VAL A 13 -15.15 7.54 -5.40
CA VAL A 13 -14.90 6.14 -5.77
C VAL A 13 -15.89 5.66 -6.82
N ASN A 14 -17.18 5.95 -6.63
CA ASN A 14 -18.21 5.58 -7.59
C ASN A 14 -18.04 6.25 -8.95
N GLU A 15 -17.65 7.53 -8.97
CA GLU A 15 -17.35 8.24 -10.21
C GLU A 15 -16.15 7.63 -10.94
N LEU A 16 -15.08 7.31 -10.22
CA LEU A 16 -13.89 6.70 -10.80
C LEU A 16 -14.17 5.29 -11.35
N ILE A 17 -15.00 4.51 -10.65
CA ILE A 17 -15.46 3.20 -11.15
C ILE A 17 -16.26 3.38 -12.44
N ALA A 18 -17.16 4.37 -12.48
CA ALA A 18 -17.95 4.67 -13.67
C ALA A 18 -17.09 5.07 -14.88
N GLU A 19 -15.93 5.67 -14.63
CA GLU A 19 -14.94 6.00 -15.67
C GLU A 19 -14.03 4.81 -16.05
N GLY A 20 -14.26 3.63 -15.47
CA GLY A 20 -13.52 2.41 -15.79
C GLY A 20 -12.22 2.23 -15.01
N LEU A 21 -11.98 3.02 -13.95
CA LEU A 21 -10.80 2.85 -13.10
C LEU A 21 -11.03 1.74 -12.07
N PRO A 22 -10.10 0.77 -11.95
CA PRO A 22 -10.21 -0.28 -10.94
C PRO A 22 -9.94 0.28 -9.55
N MET A 23 -10.97 0.32 -8.71
CA MET A 23 -10.87 0.80 -7.35
C MET A 23 -10.87 -0.39 -6.38
N VAL A 24 -9.85 -0.47 -5.54
CA VAL A 24 -9.68 -1.54 -4.56
C VAL A 24 -9.65 -0.96 -3.15
N ASN A 25 -10.47 -1.52 -2.27
CA ASN A 25 -10.47 -1.16 -0.86
C ASN A 25 -9.37 -1.95 -0.13
N ILE A 26 -8.44 -1.25 0.48
CA ILE A 26 -7.37 -1.86 1.28
C ILE A 26 -7.61 -1.50 2.76
N PRO A 27 -7.95 -2.48 3.59
CA PRO A 27 -8.12 -2.24 5.03
C PRO A 27 -6.82 -1.74 5.67
N GLN A 28 -6.90 -0.67 6.46
CA GLN A 28 -5.74 -0.08 7.12
C GLN A 28 -5.41 -0.74 8.47
N ASN A 29 -5.65 -2.03 8.57
CA ASN A 29 -5.24 -2.86 9.71
C ASN A 29 -3.96 -3.65 9.37
N THR A 30 -3.45 -4.42 10.32
CA THR A 30 -2.24 -5.24 10.11
C THR A 30 -2.43 -6.31 9.05
N GLY A 31 -3.65 -6.85 8.90
CA GLY A 31 -3.95 -7.82 7.85
C GLY A 31 -3.89 -7.23 6.44
N GLY A 32 -4.49 -6.05 6.24
CA GLY A 32 -4.50 -5.36 4.95
C GLY A 32 -3.14 -4.73 4.59
N MET A 33 -2.49 -4.11 5.57
CA MET A 33 -1.24 -3.36 5.36
C MET A 33 0.03 -4.21 5.52
N GLY A 34 -0.06 -5.33 6.23
CA GLY A 34 1.10 -6.17 6.56
C GLY A 34 1.89 -6.66 5.34
N PRO A 35 1.23 -7.25 4.34
CA PRO A 35 1.93 -7.72 3.14
C PRO A 35 2.69 -6.63 2.39
N GLY A 36 2.07 -5.47 2.21
CA GLY A 36 2.73 -4.32 1.59
C GLY A 36 3.88 -3.77 2.42
N SER A 37 3.75 -3.81 3.75
CA SER A 37 4.83 -3.40 4.67
C SER A 37 6.05 -4.31 4.54
N LYS A 38 5.85 -5.61 4.48
CA LYS A 38 6.92 -6.61 4.28
C LYS A 38 7.58 -6.46 2.91
N GLU A 39 6.78 -6.22 1.89
CA GLU A 39 7.32 -6.00 0.53
C GLU A 39 8.15 -4.70 0.47
N LEU A 40 7.69 -3.62 1.09
CA LEU A 40 8.46 -2.39 1.20
C LEU A 40 9.80 -2.61 1.90
N GLU A 41 9.80 -3.30 3.03
CA GLU A 41 11.02 -3.64 3.77
C GLU A 41 11.99 -4.42 2.89
N LYS A 42 11.52 -5.46 2.22
CA LYS A 42 12.32 -6.28 1.30
C LYS A 42 12.95 -5.45 0.18
N LEU A 43 12.17 -4.56 -0.45
CA LEU A 43 12.66 -3.71 -1.54
C LEU A 43 13.68 -2.67 -1.07
N VAL A 44 13.50 -2.12 0.12
CA VAL A 44 14.43 -1.15 0.72
C VAL A 44 15.76 -1.84 1.05
N TYR A 45 15.73 -2.97 1.74
CA TYR A 45 16.96 -3.71 2.06
C TYR A 45 17.68 -4.27 0.83
N GLY A 46 16.92 -4.66 -0.18
CA GLY A 46 17.47 -5.13 -1.45
C GLY A 46 17.97 -4.02 -2.37
N GLY A 47 17.77 -2.76 -2.02
CA GLY A 47 18.13 -1.63 -2.89
C GLY A 47 17.34 -1.58 -4.21
N MET A 48 16.16 -2.20 -4.24
CA MET A 48 15.33 -2.32 -5.45
C MET A 48 14.20 -1.29 -5.51
N LEU A 49 14.14 -0.35 -4.58
CA LEU A 49 13.12 0.68 -4.55
C LEU A 49 13.63 1.96 -5.21
N ALA A 50 13.10 2.29 -6.38
CA ALA A 50 13.40 3.54 -7.07
C ALA A 50 12.42 4.63 -6.61
N HIS A 51 12.83 5.45 -5.65
CA HIS A 51 11.98 6.50 -5.06
C HIS A 51 12.36 7.93 -5.49
N GLY A 52 13.39 8.10 -6.32
CA GLY A 52 13.81 9.39 -6.86
C GLY A 52 14.27 10.42 -5.83
N GLY A 53 14.47 10.04 -4.57
CA GLY A 53 14.90 10.97 -3.52
C GLY A 53 13.85 12.03 -3.14
N ASN A 54 12.57 11.78 -3.39
CA ASN A 54 11.50 12.74 -3.14
C ASN A 54 11.52 13.24 -1.68
N PRO A 55 11.63 14.56 -1.44
CA PRO A 55 11.76 15.10 -0.08
C PRO A 55 10.51 14.93 0.77
N VAL A 56 9.32 14.90 0.16
CA VAL A 56 8.06 14.64 0.89
C VAL A 56 8.01 13.19 1.36
N LEU A 57 8.39 12.25 0.52
CA LEU A 57 8.45 10.83 0.91
C LEU A 57 9.48 10.62 2.02
N ARG A 58 10.64 11.25 1.93
CA ARG A 58 11.67 11.23 2.98
C ARG A 58 11.14 11.79 4.31
N TYR A 59 10.42 12.90 4.26
CA TYR A 59 9.76 13.47 5.44
C TYR A 59 8.77 12.48 6.06
N CYS A 60 7.91 11.87 5.26
CA CYS A 60 6.96 10.85 5.72
C CYS A 60 7.66 9.65 6.35
N ALA A 61 8.74 9.15 5.71
CA ALA A 61 9.53 8.06 6.24
C ALA A 61 10.13 8.37 7.62
N GLY A 62 10.59 9.61 7.84
CA GLY A 62 11.10 10.06 9.13
C GLY A 62 10.06 10.07 10.26
N ASN A 63 8.79 10.08 9.94
CA ASN A 63 7.68 10.13 10.90
C ASN A 63 7.01 8.77 11.17
N VAL A 64 7.44 7.72 10.47
CA VAL A 64 6.88 6.37 10.61
C VAL A 64 7.48 5.64 11.80
N SER A 65 6.63 4.97 12.56
CA SER A 65 6.95 3.86 13.44
C SER A 65 6.19 2.63 12.99
N LEU A 66 6.51 1.47 13.54
CA LEU A 66 5.81 0.24 13.22
C LEU A 66 4.89 -0.14 14.38
N LEU A 67 3.68 -0.54 14.04
CA LEU A 67 2.74 -1.15 14.98
C LEU A 67 2.66 -2.64 14.67
N PHE A 68 3.04 -3.47 15.64
CA PHE A 68 3.02 -4.93 15.55
C PHE A 68 1.75 -5.49 16.15
N ASP A 69 1.27 -6.59 15.58
CA ASP A 69 0.23 -7.40 16.19
C ASP A 69 0.84 -8.59 16.93
N SER A 70 -0.03 -9.39 17.60
CA SER A 70 0.39 -10.58 18.34
C SER A 70 1.01 -11.68 17.47
N ASN A 71 0.78 -11.65 16.17
CA ASN A 71 1.27 -12.63 15.20
C ASN A 71 2.57 -12.20 14.49
N GLY A 72 3.14 -11.07 14.92
CA GLY A 72 4.35 -10.52 14.30
C GLY A 72 4.14 -9.80 12.97
N ASN A 73 2.90 -9.56 12.56
CA ASN A 73 2.61 -8.69 11.44
C ASN A 73 2.71 -7.23 11.88
N TYR A 74 3.06 -6.36 10.96
CA TYR A 74 3.22 -4.95 11.27
C TYR A 74 2.68 -4.05 10.15
N ARG A 75 2.35 -2.84 10.53
CA ARG A 75 1.93 -1.79 9.63
C ARG A 75 2.55 -0.45 10.01
N PRO A 76 2.63 0.49 9.05
CA PRO A 76 3.07 1.85 9.37
C PRO A 76 2.12 2.50 10.37
N ASN A 77 2.71 3.17 11.34
CA ASN A 77 2.01 3.97 12.33
C ASN A 77 2.73 5.31 12.50
N LYS A 78 2.02 6.28 12.99
CA LYS A 78 2.57 7.61 13.26
C LYS A 78 3.39 7.58 14.55
N LYS A 79 4.58 8.19 14.54
CA LYS A 79 5.38 8.33 15.77
C LYS A 79 4.64 9.20 16.78
N THR A 80 4.49 8.69 17.99
CA THR A 80 3.80 9.38 19.09
C THR A 80 4.50 10.69 19.47
N SER A 81 5.82 10.73 19.31
CA SER A 81 6.64 11.92 19.61
C SER A 81 6.48 13.07 18.60
N LYS A 82 5.74 12.85 17.52
CA LYS A 82 5.54 13.84 16.44
C LYS A 82 4.07 14.00 16.13
N GLU A 83 3.36 14.75 16.95
CA GLU A 83 1.91 14.98 16.80
C GLU A 83 1.53 15.50 15.40
N ASN A 84 2.33 16.37 14.83
CA ASN A 84 2.11 16.96 13.50
C ASN A 84 2.78 16.19 12.35
N GLY A 85 3.45 15.07 12.63
CA GLY A 85 4.09 14.30 11.59
C GLY A 85 3.08 13.67 10.64
N ARG A 86 3.37 13.66 9.34
CA ARG A 86 2.57 13.01 8.31
C ARG A 86 3.29 11.76 7.81
N ILE A 87 2.52 10.72 7.51
CA ILE A 87 3.02 9.43 7.00
C ILE A 87 2.30 9.00 5.73
N ASP A 88 1.48 9.86 5.16
CA ASP A 88 0.57 9.53 4.07
C ASP A 88 1.29 8.95 2.86
N GLY A 89 2.47 9.47 2.52
CA GLY A 89 3.30 8.95 1.42
C GLY A 89 3.76 7.51 1.65
N ILE A 90 4.13 7.14 2.87
CA ILE A 90 4.51 5.77 3.21
C ILE A 90 3.29 4.85 3.22
N VAL A 91 2.17 5.30 3.77
CA VAL A 91 0.91 4.54 3.76
C VAL A 91 0.48 4.24 2.31
N ALA A 92 0.50 5.23 1.44
CA ALA A 92 0.17 5.05 0.03
C ALA A 92 1.12 4.07 -0.68
N THR A 93 2.42 4.16 -0.40
CA THR A 93 3.43 3.23 -0.94
C THR A 93 3.18 1.81 -0.48
N VAL A 94 2.89 1.60 0.81
CA VAL A 94 2.58 0.27 1.37
C VAL A 94 1.30 -0.29 0.73
N MET A 95 0.27 0.52 0.55
CA MET A 95 -0.96 0.09 -0.11
C MET A 95 -0.71 -0.35 -1.56
N ALA A 96 0.05 0.43 -2.30
CA ALA A 96 0.41 0.12 -3.68
C ALA A 96 1.21 -1.19 -3.78
N LEU A 97 2.20 -1.37 -2.91
CA LEU A 97 3.01 -2.60 -2.87
C LEU A 97 2.21 -3.81 -2.41
N GLY A 98 1.29 -3.63 -1.47
CA GLY A 98 0.39 -4.70 -1.04
C GLY A 98 -0.50 -5.19 -2.19
N ARG A 99 -0.97 -4.26 -3.01
CA ARG A 99 -1.73 -4.59 -4.22
C ARG A 99 -0.86 -5.27 -5.28
N TYR A 100 0.33 -4.75 -5.50
CA TYR A 100 1.30 -5.34 -6.42
C TYR A 100 1.69 -6.77 -6.04
N ALA A 101 1.90 -7.03 -4.76
CA ALA A 101 2.27 -8.35 -4.26
C ALA A 101 1.13 -9.39 -4.32
N ARG A 102 -0.13 -8.95 -4.46
CA ARG A 102 -1.31 -9.82 -4.51
C ARG A 102 -2.23 -9.46 -5.68
N PRO A 103 -1.78 -9.59 -6.92
CA PRO A 103 -2.60 -9.22 -8.07
C PRO A 103 -3.87 -10.06 -8.19
N ASP A 104 -3.84 -11.31 -7.73
CA ASP A 104 -4.89 -12.30 -7.98
C ASP A 104 -6.06 -12.28 -6.97
N GLU A 105 -5.89 -11.61 -5.82
CA GLU A 105 -6.92 -11.61 -4.76
C GLU A 105 -8.12 -10.70 -5.05
N THR A 106 -8.13 -10.00 -6.16
CA THR A 106 -9.13 -8.96 -6.41
C THR A 106 -10.17 -9.29 -7.46
N GLY A 107 -10.16 -10.51 -7.97
CA GLY A 107 -11.16 -10.90 -8.96
C GLY A 107 -11.17 -9.99 -10.20
N ASP A 108 -10.07 -9.36 -10.50
CA ASP A 108 -9.91 -8.60 -11.73
C ASP A 108 -9.84 -9.58 -12.89
N GLU A 109 -11.00 -9.96 -13.37
CA GLU A 109 -11.14 -10.88 -14.49
C GLU A 109 -10.52 -10.33 -15.78
N ASP A 110 -10.21 -9.04 -15.81
CA ASP A 110 -9.64 -8.37 -16.97
C ASP A 110 -8.13 -8.61 -17.15
N GLY A 111 -7.46 -9.25 -16.21
CA GLY A 111 -6.05 -9.65 -16.35
C GLY A 111 -5.05 -8.52 -16.55
N PHE A 112 -5.47 -7.27 -16.37
CA PHE A 112 -4.64 -6.10 -16.67
C PHE A 112 -3.34 -6.07 -15.87
N PHE A 113 -3.39 -6.46 -14.59
CA PHE A 113 -2.22 -6.51 -13.73
C PHE A 113 -1.56 -7.90 -13.63
N ALA A 114 -2.23 -8.93 -14.10
CA ALA A 114 -1.79 -10.32 -13.90
C ALA A 114 -0.85 -10.82 -15.00
N SER A 115 -1.00 -10.33 -16.23
CA SER A 115 -0.40 -10.98 -17.37
C SER A 115 1.13 -10.99 -17.45
N PRO A 116 1.89 -9.94 -17.07
CA PRO A 116 3.34 -10.01 -17.23
C PRO A 116 4.05 -10.83 -16.14
N ALA A 117 3.54 -10.81 -14.94
CA ALA A 117 4.18 -11.45 -13.79
C ALA A 117 3.93 -12.96 -13.73
N THR A 118 2.71 -13.39 -14.04
CA THR A 118 2.32 -14.80 -14.01
C THR A 118 2.94 -15.61 -15.13
N ALA A 119 3.14 -15.03 -16.30
CA ALA A 119 3.77 -15.70 -17.41
C ALA A 119 5.22 -16.14 -17.13
N GLY A 120 5.95 -15.36 -16.34
CA GLY A 120 7.33 -15.68 -15.96
C GLY A 120 7.46 -16.77 -14.90
N THR A 121 6.48 -16.94 -14.05
CA THR A 121 6.53 -17.88 -12.92
C THR A 121 5.89 -19.22 -13.21
N SER A 122 4.91 -19.26 -14.09
CA SER A 122 4.16 -20.49 -14.39
C SER A 122 4.97 -21.55 -15.16
N SER A 123 6.04 -21.17 -15.78
CA SER A 123 6.90 -22.07 -16.54
C SER A 123 7.95 -22.81 -15.70
N ARG A 124 7.90 -22.67 -14.39
CA ARG A 124 8.84 -23.29 -13.45
C ARG A 124 8.12 -24.13 -12.43
#